data_f7240c5e860f42386817563c7dbd80d1
#
_entry.id   f7240c5e860f42386817563c7dbd80d1
#
_cell.length_a   1.000
_cell.length_b   1.000
_cell.length_c   1.000
_cell.angle_alpha   90.00
_cell.angle_beta   90.00
_cell.angle_gamma   90.00
#
_symmetry.space_group_name_H-M   'P 1'
#
loop_
_entity.id
_entity.type
_entity.pdbx_description
1 polymer ?
#
loop_
_entity_poly.entity_id
_entity_poly.type
_entity_poly.pdbx_seq_one_letter_code
_entity_poly.pdbx_strand_id
1 'polypeptide(L)'
;MEIKETISNVLKILPDSPGVYRYFDKKGTVIYVGKAKNLKNRVRSYFNTKKHQQAKTQVLVSKIEEIKYIVTPTEYDALLLENTLIKKHQPRYNILLKDDKTYPYVCVKNERFPRLFSTRNVIKDGSEYFGPFTNPKVVRVVINLLKEIYPIRTCNFNLS
;
A
#
# COMPACT_ATOMS: atom_id res chain seq x y z
N MET A 1 5.90 -28.93 -7.83
CA MET A 1 5.67 -28.47 -6.45
C MET A 1 4.23 -28.76 -6.14
N GLU A 2 3.98 -29.69 -5.23
CA GLU A 2 2.63 -30.08 -4.82
C GLU A 2 2.00 -28.91 -4.03
N ILE A 3 0.86 -28.42 -4.52
CA ILE A 3 0.14 -27.31 -3.84
C ILE A 3 -0.62 -27.97 -2.68
N LYS A 4 -0.39 -27.48 -1.46
CA LYS A 4 -1.09 -27.99 -0.26
C LYS A 4 -2.60 -27.90 -0.44
N GLU A 5 -3.30 -28.86 0.07
CA GLU A 5 -4.76 -28.99 -0.07
C GLU A 5 -5.49 -27.73 0.45
N THR A 6 -5.03 -27.16 1.56
CA THR A 6 -5.55 -25.91 2.13
C THR A 6 -5.43 -24.74 1.16
N ILE A 7 -4.29 -24.58 0.48
CA ILE A 7 -4.07 -23.54 -0.52
C ILE A 7 -4.95 -23.79 -1.74
N SER A 8 -5.02 -25.07 -2.22
CA SER A 8 -5.85 -25.44 -3.36
C SER A 8 -7.32 -25.10 -3.14
N ASN A 9 -7.86 -25.35 -1.95
CA ASN A 9 -9.24 -25.02 -1.59
C ASN A 9 -9.48 -23.51 -1.63
N VAL A 10 -8.59 -22.71 -1.07
CA VAL A 10 -8.71 -21.24 -1.14
C VAL A 10 -8.65 -20.74 -2.58
N LEU A 11 -7.74 -21.29 -3.42
CA LEU A 11 -7.63 -20.90 -4.83
C LEU A 11 -8.89 -21.16 -5.66
N LYS A 12 -9.72 -22.15 -5.26
CA LYS A 12 -11.00 -22.47 -5.92
C LYS A 12 -12.07 -21.42 -5.64
N ILE A 13 -12.13 -20.90 -4.40
CA ILE A 13 -13.20 -20.01 -3.90
C ILE A 13 -12.89 -18.53 -4.01
N LEU A 14 -11.70 -18.16 -4.48
CA LEU A 14 -11.31 -16.74 -4.62
C LEU A 14 -12.28 -16.00 -5.56
N PRO A 15 -12.80 -14.83 -5.14
CA PRO A 15 -13.71 -14.02 -5.96
C PRO A 15 -12.97 -13.26 -7.06
N ASP A 16 -13.71 -12.91 -8.11
CA ASP A 16 -13.25 -12.06 -9.21
C ASP A 16 -13.40 -10.56 -8.90
N SER A 17 -13.15 -10.18 -7.64
CA SER A 17 -13.32 -8.83 -7.10
C SER A 17 -11.99 -8.22 -6.68
N PRO A 18 -11.91 -6.87 -6.55
CA PRO A 18 -10.75 -6.22 -5.96
C PRO A 18 -10.60 -6.55 -4.48
N GLY A 19 -9.37 -6.49 -3.99
CA GLY A 19 -9.11 -6.75 -2.58
C GLY A 19 -7.63 -6.92 -2.26
N VAL A 20 -7.38 -7.31 -1.01
CA VAL A 20 -6.05 -7.54 -0.46
C VAL A 20 -5.92 -9.00 -0.02
N TYR A 21 -4.78 -9.60 -0.35
CA TYR A 21 -4.43 -10.95 0.09
C TYR A 21 -3.19 -10.93 0.98
N ARG A 22 -3.13 -11.87 1.92
CA ARG A 22 -2.04 -12.05 2.87
C ARG A 22 -1.56 -13.50 2.83
N TYR A 23 -0.25 -13.68 2.80
CA TYR A 23 0.39 -14.98 2.90
C TYR A 23 0.98 -15.16 4.28
N PHE A 24 0.76 -16.33 4.85
CA PHE A 24 1.23 -16.72 6.17
C PHE A 24 2.21 -17.88 6.06
N ASP A 25 3.18 -17.90 6.95
CA ASP A 25 4.12 -19.02 7.12
C ASP A 25 3.60 -20.07 8.12
N LYS A 26 4.41 -21.11 8.34
CA LYS A 26 4.12 -22.20 9.31
C LYS A 26 3.87 -21.71 10.74
N LYS A 27 4.37 -20.53 11.10
CA LYS A 27 4.21 -19.94 12.43
C LYS A 27 2.98 -19.03 12.53
N GLY A 28 2.18 -18.92 11.46
CA GLY A 28 1.06 -17.98 11.38
C GLY A 28 1.49 -16.52 11.26
N THR A 29 2.75 -16.25 10.88
CA THR A 29 3.26 -14.90 10.68
C THR A 29 2.91 -14.43 9.27
N VAL A 30 2.45 -13.17 9.13
CA VAL A 30 2.23 -12.55 7.81
C VAL A 30 3.58 -12.31 7.15
N ILE A 31 3.86 -13.03 6.06
CA ILE A 31 5.13 -12.92 5.32
C ILE A 31 5.01 -12.04 4.07
N TYR A 32 3.80 -11.85 3.55
CA TYR A 32 3.53 -11.01 2.40
C TYR A 32 2.10 -10.46 2.42
N VAL A 33 1.93 -9.23 1.97
CA VAL A 33 0.63 -8.58 1.72
C VAL A 33 0.64 -8.05 0.29
N GLY A 34 -0.46 -8.23 -0.44
CA GLY A 34 -0.57 -7.68 -1.79
C GLY A 34 -2.01 -7.32 -2.14
N LYS A 35 -2.16 -6.25 -2.95
CA LYS A 35 -3.45 -5.88 -3.53
C LYS A 35 -3.69 -6.55 -4.88
N ALA A 36 -4.96 -6.68 -5.23
CA ALA A 36 -5.39 -7.17 -6.53
C ALA A 36 -6.60 -6.37 -7.03
N LYS A 37 -6.65 -6.13 -8.34
CA LYS A 37 -7.87 -5.73 -9.04
C LYS A 37 -8.84 -6.91 -9.16
N ASN A 38 -8.29 -8.11 -9.31
CA ASN A 38 -8.98 -9.38 -9.34
C ASN A 38 -8.18 -10.37 -8.49
N LEU A 39 -8.73 -10.70 -7.32
CA LEU A 39 -8.08 -11.57 -6.33
C LEU A 39 -7.75 -12.94 -6.91
N LYS A 40 -8.72 -13.56 -7.60
CA LYS A 40 -8.59 -14.89 -8.18
C LYS A 40 -7.43 -14.97 -9.19
N ASN A 41 -7.41 -14.05 -10.15
CA ASN A 41 -6.38 -14.03 -11.18
C ASN A 41 -5.00 -13.74 -10.58
N ARG A 42 -4.92 -12.76 -9.68
CA ARG A 42 -3.66 -12.34 -9.06
C ARG A 42 -3.07 -13.41 -8.17
N VAL A 43 -3.85 -13.99 -7.26
CA VAL A 43 -3.35 -15.01 -6.34
C VAL A 43 -2.97 -16.29 -7.09
N ARG A 44 -3.79 -16.75 -8.04
CA ARG A 44 -3.47 -17.92 -8.87
C ARG A 44 -2.18 -17.75 -9.67
N SER A 45 -1.85 -16.52 -10.09
CA SER A 45 -0.62 -16.26 -10.87
C SER A 45 0.66 -16.62 -10.12
N TYR A 46 0.67 -16.62 -8.79
CA TYR A 46 1.81 -17.04 -7.98
C TYR A 46 2.05 -18.56 -8.01
N PHE A 47 0.99 -19.35 -8.21
CA PHE A 47 1.03 -20.81 -8.19
C PHE A 47 1.07 -21.43 -9.60
N ASN A 48 1.07 -20.59 -10.65
CA ASN A 48 1.17 -21.07 -12.03
C ASN A 48 2.64 -21.27 -12.42
N THR A 49 3.07 -22.53 -12.48
CA THR A 49 4.46 -22.95 -12.76
C THR A 49 4.95 -22.65 -14.17
N LYS A 50 4.02 -22.38 -15.13
CA LYS A 50 4.37 -22.11 -16.54
C LYS A 50 4.91 -20.70 -16.82
N LYS A 51 4.80 -19.76 -15.88
CA LYS A 51 5.39 -18.42 -16.00
C LYS A 51 6.74 -18.42 -15.30
N HIS A 52 7.80 -17.96 -15.98
CA HIS A 52 9.12 -17.71 -15.41
C HIS A 52 9.01 -16.75 -14.22
N GLN A 53 8.84 -17.30 -13.04
CA GLN A 53 8.82 -16.50 -11.80
C GLN A 53 10.25 -16.15 -11.42
N GLN A 54 10.47 -14.91 -11.05
CA GLN A 54 11.75 -14.48 -10.46
C GLN A 54 12.07 -15.36 -9.24
N ALA A 55 13.35 -15.69 -9.03
CA ALA A 55 13.80 -16.54 -7.92
C ALA A 55 13.22 -16.10 -6.55
N LYS A 56 13.08 -14.78 -6.32
CA LYS A 56 12.45 -14.22 -5.11
C LYS A 56 11.00 -14.65 -4.92
N THR A 57 10.22 -14.73 -5.99
CA THR A 57 8.82 -15.17 -5.94
C THR A 57 8.72 -16.65 -5.64
N GLN A 58 9.62 -17.46 -6.20
CA GLN A 58 9.68 -18.90 -5.92
C GLN A 58 9.96 -19.16 -4.42
N VAL A 59 10.91 -18.43 -3.83
CA VAL A 59 11.22 -18.51 -2.40
C VAL A 59 10.02 -18.09 -1.55
N LEU A 60 9.31 -17.02 -1.92
CA LEU A 60 8.07 -16.62 -1.24
C LEU A 60 7.04 -17.76 -1.30
N VAL A 61 6.73 -18.27 -2.49
CA VAL A 61 5.71 -19.32 -2.70
C VAL A 61 6.03 -20.59 -1.91
N SER A 62 7.31 -20.98 -1.81
CA SER A 62 7.74 -22.15 -1.02
C SER A 62 7.50 -22.00 0.49
N LYS A 63 7.30 -20.78 0.99
CA LYS A 63 7.08 -20.50 2.41
C LYS A 63 5.61 -20.30 2.78
N ILE A 64 4.72 -20.23 1.79
CA ILE A 64 3.28 -20.03 2.03
C ILE A 64 2.67 -21.30 2.62
N GLU A 65 2.00 -21.15 3.75
CA GLU A 65 1.21 -22.21 4.40
C GLU A 65 -0.28 -21.90 4.36
N GLU A 66 -0.66 -20.63 4.50
CA GLU A 66 -2.04 -20.20 4.52
C GLU A 66 -2.21 -18.93 3.69
N ILE A 67 -3.38 -18.76 3.09
CA ILE A 67 -3.80 -17.57 2.35
C ILE A 67 -5.08 -17.04 2.96
N LYS A 68 -5.08 -15.75 3.35
CA LYS A 68 -6.30 -15.01 3.73
C LYS A 68 -6.48 -13.82 2.79
N TYR A 69 -7.72 -13.47 2.50
CA TYR A 69 -8.04 -12.33 1.66
C TYR A 69 -9.18 -11.49 2.25
N ILE A 70 -9.24 -10.24 1.83
CA ILE A 70 -10.30 -9.29 2.16
C ILE A 70 -10.75 -8.68 0.85
N VAL A 71 -12.02 -8.80 0.55
CA VAL A 71 -12.66 -8.15 -0.61
C VAL A 71 -12.88 -6.68 -0.27
N THR A 72 -12.65 -5.80 -1.23
CA THR A 72 -12.89 -4.37 -1.09
C THR A 72 -13.84 -3.88 -2.19
N PRO A 73 -14.61 -2.81 -1.96
CA PRO A 73 -15.50 -2.25 -2.98
C PRO A 73 -14.75 -1.76 -4.21
N THR A 74 -13.56 -1.16 -4.03
CA THR A 74 -12.78 -0.58 -5.11
C THR A 74 -11.29 -0.97 -5.05
N GLU A 75 -10.58 -0.79 -6.16
CA GLU A 75 -9.12 -0.93 -6.20
C GLU A 75 -8.40 0.10 -5.30
N TYR A 76 -9.03 1.27 -5.12
CA TYR A 76 -8.52 2.32 -4.25
C TYR A 76 -8.55 1.89 -2.79
N ASP A 77 -9.65 1.29 -2.34
CA ASP A 77 -9.76 0.75 -0.99
C ASP A 77 -8.76 -0.39 -0.76
N ALA A 78 -8.58 -1.26 -1.77
CA ALA A 78 -7.56 -2.30 -1.73
C ALA A 78 -6.15 -1.72 -1.54
N LEU A 79 -5.83 -0.61 -2.21
CA LEU A 79 -4.54 0.06 -2.11
C LEU A 79 -4.30 0.65 -0.72
N LEU A 80 -5.30 1.32 -0.13
CA LEU A 80 -5.21 1.87 1.22
C LEU A 80 -5.08 0.77 2.27
N LEU A 81 -5.86 -0.31 2.12
CA LEU A 81 -5.82 -1.46 3.02
C LEU A 81 -4.47 -2.19 2.93
N GLU A 82 -3.92 -2.42 1.73
CA GLU A 82 -2.59 -3.00 1.53
C GLU A 82 -1.53 -2.19 2.29
N ASN A 83 -1.51 -0.86 2.10
CA ASN A 83 -0.56 0.02 2.76
C ASN A 83 -0.67 -0.05 4.29
N THR A 84 -1.89 -0.04 4.82
CA THR A 84 -2.17 -0.17 6.25
C THR A 84 -1.67 -1.50 6.82
N LEU A 85 -1.95 -2.60 6.12
CA LEU A 85 -1.53 -3.94 6.54
C LEU A 85 0.00 -4.13 6.44
N ILE A 86 0.65 -3.55 5.42
CA ILE A 86 2.11 -3.57 5.31
C ILE A 86 2.74 -2.79 6.48
N LYS A 87 2.22 -1.61 6.81
CA LYS A 87 2.69 -0.81 7.95
C LYS A 87 2.50 -1.56 9.28
N LYS A 88 1.34 -2.21 9.45
CA LYS A 88 1.01 -2.97 10.66
C LYS A 88 1.88 -4.21 10.86
N HIS A 89 2.03 -5.02 9.83
CA HIS A 89 2.66 -6.34 9.93
C HIS A 89 4.13 -6.35 9.56
N GLN A 90 4.65 -5.32 8.87
CA GLN A 90 6.03 -5.22 8.38
C GLN A 90 6.53 -6.51 7.71
N PRO A 91 5.77 -7.08 6.72
CA PRO A 91 6.02 -8.44 6.23
C PRO A 91 7.38 -8.52 5.54
N ARG A 92 8.16 -9.57 5.84
CA ARG A 92 9.54 -9.74 5.36
C ARG A 92 9.67 -9.62 3.84
N TYR A 93 8.75 -10.21 3.09
CA TYR A 93 8.83 -10.21 1.62
C TYR A 93 8.30 -8.91 0.98
N ASN A 94 7.51 -8.11 1.68
CA ASN A 94 7.21 -6.74 1.24
C ASN A 94 8.39 -5.81 1.44
N ILE A 95 9.20 -6.00 2.50
CA ILE A 95 10.40 -5.20 2.76
C ILE A 95 11.45 -5.36 1.66
N LEU A 96 11.58 -6.56 1.12
CA LEU A 96 12.45 -6.85 -0.04
C LEU A 96 11.90 -6.30 -1.36
N LEU A 97 10.62 -5.91 -1.41
CA LEU A 97 9.91 -5.29 -2.51
C LEU A 97 9.58 -3.82 -2.21
N LYS A 98 10.07 -3.29 -1.08
CA LYS A 98 9.91 -1.87 -0.74
C LYS A 98 10.61 -1.00 -1.78
N ASP A 99 9.87 -0.67 -2.78
CA ASP A 99 9.79 0.67 -3.25
C ASP A 99 9.10 1.45 -2.12
N ASP A 100 9.77 2.43 -1.56
CA ASP A 100 9.27 3.29 -0.48
C ASP A 100 8.13 4.20 -1.01
N LYS A 101 7.05 3.58 -1.48
CA LYS A 101 5.84 4.28 -1.93
C LYS A 101 5.03 4.72 -0.71
N THR A 102 5.64 5.59 0.08
CA THR A 102 4.87 6.42 0.99
C THR A 102 4.07 7.39 0.14
N TYR A 103 2.74 7.30 0.25
CA TYR A 103 1.87 8.23 -0.45
C TYR A 103 1.98 9.62 0.16
N PRO A 104 1.95 10.70 -0.68
CA PRO A 104 2.04 12.06 -0.19
C PRO A 104 0.78 12.48 0.58
N TYR A 105 1.01 13.30 1.57
CA TYR A 105 0.02 14.09 2.29
C TYR A 105 0.12 15.55 1.87
N VAL A 106 -0.97 16.27 1.96
CA VAL A 106 -0.96 17.72 2.01
C VAL A 106 -0.79 18.13 3.48
N CYS A 107 0.23 18.91 3.77
CA CYS A 107 0.51 19.40 5.13
C CYS A 107 0.22 20.90 5.20
N VAL A 108 -0.59 21.30 6.18
CA VAL A 108 -0.73 22.67 6.66
C VAL A 108 0.15 22.81 7.90
N LYS A 109 1.25 23.53 7.77
CA LYS A 109 2.25 23.64 8.83
C LYS A 109 1.72 24.49 9.99
N ASN A 110 1.85 23.99 11.23
CA ASN A 110 1.53 24.76 12.43
C ASN A 110 2.65 25.76 12.71
N GLU A 111 2.50 26.96 12.19
CA GLU A 111 3.40 28.11 12.37
C GLU A 111 2.60 29.41 12.24
N ARG A 112 3.15 30.54 12.72
CA ARG A 112 2.48 31.85 12.70
C ARG A 112 1.94 32.25 11.34
N PHE A 113 2.67 31.92 10.27
CA PHE A 113 2.26 32.10 8.88
C PHE A 113 2.25 30.72 8.20
N PRO A 114 1.12 29.98 8.24
CA PRO A 114 1.03 28.62 7.76
C PRO A 114 1.50 28.45 6.33
N ARG A 115 2.30 27.41 6.08
CA ARG A 115 2.68 26.96 4.75
C ARG A 115 1.89 25.72 4.35
N LEU A 116 1.60 25.62 3.06
CA LEU A 116 0.97 24.48 2.44
C LEU A 116 1.96 23.78 1.51
N PHE A 117 2.25 22.52 1.75
CA PHE A 117 3.17 21.72 0.94
C PHE A 117 2.84 20.24 0.96
N SER A 118 3.40 19.49 0.00
CA SER A 118 3.30 18.03 -0.03
C SER A 118 4.45 17.41 0.76
N THR A 119 4.13 16.43 1.60
CA THR A 119 5.13 15.65 2.34
C THR A 119 4.74 14.18 2.39
N ARG A 120 5.73 13.30 2.55
CA ARG A 120 5.53 11.87 2.80
C ARG A 120 5.71 11.51 4.28
N ASN A 121 6.24 12.44 5.05
CA ASN A 121 6.50 12.25 6.47
C ASN A 121 5.44 12.98 7.29
N VAL A 122 4.78 12.26 8.19
CA VAL A 122 3.85 12.83 9.17
C VAL A 122 4.62 13.01 10.48
N ILE A 123 4.70 14.25 10.96
CA ILE A 123 5.40 14.63 12.19
C ILE A 123 4.35 15.09 13.21
N LYS A 124 4.49 14.68 14.46
CA LYS A 124 3.61 15.12 15.55
C LYS A 124 4.08 16.47 16.12
N ASP A 125 3.87 17.54 15.36
CA ASP A 125 4.27 18.91 15.71
C ASP A 125 3.09 19.90 15.73
N GLY A 126 1.86 19.36 15.77
CA GLY A 126 0.62 20.15 15.70
C GLY A 126 0.21 20.58 14.30
N SER A 127 0.97 20.21 13.25
CA SER A 127 0.60 20.46 11.86
C SER A 127 -0.53 19.53 11.43
N GLU A 128 -1.39 20.02 10.53
CA GLU A 128 -2.50 19.23 9.96
C GLU A 128 -2.06 18.51 8.70
N TYR A 129 -2.48 17.23 8.57
CA TYR A 129 -2.12 16.37 7.45
C TYR A 129 -3.38 15.78 6.81
N PHE A 130 -3.57 16.06 5.53
CA PHE A 130 -4.68 15.56 4.72
C PHE A 130 -4.16 14.48 3.76
N GLY A 131 -4.82 13.34 3.71
CA GLY A 131 -4.43 12.20 2.87
C GLY A 131 -4.41 10.87 3.63
N PRO A 132 -3.72 9.84 3.14
CA PRO A 132 -2.77 9.86 2.01
C PRO A 132 -3.43 9.91 0.63
N PHE A 133 -2.76 10.54 -0.34
CA PHE A 133 -3.21 10.62 -1.72
C PHE A 133 -2.40 9.69 -2.62
N THR A 134 -3.07 8.89 -3.43
CA THR A 134 -2.42 7.91 -4.30
C THR A 134 -1.79 8.52 -5.55
N ASN A 135 -2.25 9.70 -5.96
CA ASN A 135 -1.77 10.39 -7.16
C ASN A 135 -1.03 11.69 -6.82
N PRO A 136 0.33 11.71 -6.88
CA PRO A 136 1.11 12.91 -6.58
C PRO A 136 0.84 14.10 -7.53
N LYS A 137 0.39 13.83 -8.76
CA LYS A 137 0.03 14.89 -9.72
C LYS A 137 -1.20 15.67 -9.26
N VAL A 138 -2.23 14.94 -8.77
CA VAL A 138 -3.43 15.57 -8.21
C VAL A 138 -3.08 16.43 -6.99
N VAL A 139 -2.24 15.93 -6.09
CA VAL A 139 -1.79 16.68 -4.92
C VAL A 139 -1.12 18.00 -5.33
N ARG A 140 -0.26 17.98 -6.35
CA ARG A 140 0.40 19.19 -6.86
C ARG A 140 -0.60 20.19 -7.43
N VAL A 141 -1.57 19.72 -8.21
CA VAL A 141 -2.62 20.57 -8.79
C VAL A 141 -3.45 21.23 -7.69
N VAL A 142 -3.88 20.47 -6.70
CA VAL A 142 -4.67 20.98 -5.54
C VAL A 142 -3.87 22.02 -4.76
N ILE A 143 -2.58 21.77 -4.46
CA ILE A 143 -1.74 22.74 -3.73
C ILE A 143 -1.57 24.01 -4.53
N ASN A 144 -1.35 23.93 -5.85
CA ASN A 144 -1.20 25.11 -6.68
C ASN A 144 -2.49 25.92 -6.72
N LEU A 145 -3.64 25.27 -6.92
CA LEU A 145 -4.94 25.91 -6.91
C LEU A 145 -5.23 26.64 -5.58
N LEU A 146 -4.91 26.00 -4.45
CA LEU A 146 -5.07 26.63 -3.13
C LEU A 146 -4.17 27.84 -2.95
N LYS A 147 -2.95 27.82 -3.50
CA LYS A 147 -2.03 28.97 -3.46
C LYS A 147 -2.45 30.13 -4.39
N GLU A 148 -3.21 29.84 -5.44
CA GLU A 148 -3.80 30.87 -6.31
C GLU A 148 -5.01 31.54 -5.67
N ILE A 149 -5.85 30.77 -4.96
CA ILE A 149 -7.08 31.27 -4.31
C ILE A 149 -6.75 31.99 -2.99
N TYR A 150 -5.80 31.48 -2.23
CA TYR A 150 -5.46 32.01 -0.91
C TYR A 150 -4.04 32.57 -0.90
N PRO A 151 -3.80 33.70 -0.22
CA PRO A 151 -2.45 34.31 -0.09
C PRO A 151 -1.56 33.52 0.88
N ILE A 152 -1.31 32.24 0.53
CA ILE A 152 -0.50 31.33 1.34
C ILE A 152 0.97 31.58 1.07
N ARG A 153 1.74 31.65 2.12
CA ARG A 153 3.18 31.83 2.06
C ARG A 153 3.88 30.70 1.28
N THR A 154 4.77 31.07 0.36
CA THR A 154 5.54 30.13 -0.46
C THR A 154 7.01 30.02 -0.05
N CYS A 155 7.54 31.02 0.68
CA CYS A 155 8.93 31.03 1.14
C CYS A 155 9.17 30.10 2.36
N ASN A 156 10.43 29.68 2.53
CA ASN A 156 10.85 28.80 3.63
C ASN A 156 11.57 29.53 4.78
N PHE A 157 11.55 30.87 4.78
CA PHE A 157 12.19 31.64 5.86
C PHE A 157 11.48 31.39 7.21
N ASN A 158 12.26 31.38 8.28
CA ASN A 158 11.69 31.41 9.63
C ASN A 158 11.22 32.83 9.90
N LEU A 159 9.91 33.00 10.07
CA LEU A 159 9.26 34.28 10.38
C LEU A 159 8.77 34.23 11.84
N SER A 160 9.71 34.01 12.75
CA SER A 160 9.44 34.06 14.21
C SER A 160 9.26 35.49 14.68
#